data_0ef2a2dd1a71c550abed53a730ffb567
#
_entry.id   0ef2a2dd1a71c550abed53a730ffb567
#
_cell.length_a   1.000
_cell.length_b   1.000
_cell.length_c   1.000
_cell.angle_alpha   90.00
_cell.angle_beta   90.00
_cell.angle_gamma   90.00
#
_symmetry.space_group_name_H-M   'P 1'
#
loop_
_entity.id
_entity.type
_entity.pdbx_description
1 polymer ?
#
loop_
_entity_poly.entity_id
_entity_poly.type
_entity_poly.pdbx_seq_one_letter_code
_entity_poly.pdbx_strand_id
1 'polypeptide(L)'
;MSTTPRYTDEHATAGLDWNFPDIETWENQFPGYEILIDDPEFTSVCPKTGLPDFGILTVRYMPRQRCLELKSMKEYLFTYRNLGIFQENVVNRVLEDVVKACEPSWAVVKGEFRPRGGISTTIEARWPRPES
;
A
#
# COMPACT_ATOMS: atom_id res chain seq x y z
N MET A 1 -20.55 -9.11 -30.60
CA MET A 1 -20.30 -8.38 -29.37
C MET A 1 -19.52 -9.23 -28.40
N SER A 2 -18.56 -8.66 -27.76
CA SER A 2 -17.73 -9.41 -26.82
C SER A 2 -18.50 -9.70 -25.53
N THR A 3 -18.44 -10.96 -25.10
CA THR A 3 -18.99 -11.39 -23.83
C THR A 3 -17.90 -11.63 -22.81
N THR A 4 -16.65 -11.23 -23.12
CA THR A 4 -15.52 -11.40 -22.22
C THR A 4 -15.78 -10.69 -20.90
N PRO A 5 -15.63 -11.35 -19.76
CA PRO A 5 -15.76 -10.70 -18.48
C PRO A 5 -14.74 -9.57 -18.37
N ARG A 6 -15.19 -8.43 -17.85
CA ARG A 6 -14.29 -7.28 -17.66
C ARG A 6 -13.30 -7.54 -16.55
N TYR A 7 -13.75 -8.19 -15.50
CA TYR A 7 -12.92 -8.53 -14.35
C TYR A 7 -13.21 -9.95 -13.91
N THR A 8 -12.17 -10.65 -13.51
CA THR A 8 -12.23 -12.01 -13.02
C THR A 8 -11.66 -12.06 -11.61
N ASP A 9 -11.76 -13.19 -10.94
CA ASP A 9 -11.12 -13.39 -9.64
C ASP A 9 -9.60 -13.22 -9.73
N GLU A 10 -9.02 -13.55 -10.90
CA GLU A 10 -7.59 -13.33 -11.12
C GLU A 10 -7.22 -11.85 -11.07
N HIS A 11 -8.06 -11.00 -11.64
CA HIS A 11 -7.85 -9.55 -11.56
C HIS A 11 -8.01 -9.06 -10.12
N ALA A 12 -9.03 -9.57 -9.42
CA ALA A 12 -9.34 -9.15 -8.06
C ALA A 12 -8.20 -9.43 -7.08
N THR A 13 -7.40 -10.48 -7.32
CA THR A 13 -6.31 -10.88 -6.45
C THR A 13 -4.92 -10.60 -7.04
N ALA A 14 -4.87 -10.02 -8.24
CA ALA A 14 -3.60 -9.77 -8.92
C ALA A 14 -2.64 -8.97 -8.02
N GLY A 15 -1.40 -9.42 -7.97
CA GLY A 15 -0.32 -8.75 -7.25
C GLY A 15 -0.26 -9.03 -5.76
N LEU A 16 -1.32 -9.58 -5.16
CA LEU A 16 -1.37 -9.81 -3.72
C LEU A 16 -0.38 -10.88 -3.25
N ASP A 17 -0.03 -11.80 -4.09
CA ASP A 17 0.92 -12.88 -3.78
C ASP A 17 2.35 -12.57 -4.22
N TRP A 18 2.60 -11.36 -4.69
CA TRP A 18 3.94 -10.97 -5.11
C TRP A 18 4.91 -11.03 -3.94
N ASN A 19 6.13 -11.48 -4.22
CA ASN A 19 7.17 -11.57 -3.20
C ASN A 19 7.94 -10.26 -3.14
N PHE A 20 7.53 -9.38 -2.22
CA PHE A 20 8.16 -8.08 -2.03
C PHE A 20 9.47 -8.20 -1.27
N PRO A 21 10.40 -7.24 -1.46
CA PRO A 21 11.58 -7.16 -0.60
C PRO A 21 11.16 -6.87 0.84
N ASP A 22 11.97 -7.35 1.78
CA ASP A 22 11.67 -7.18 3.20
C ASP A 22 11.74 -5.71 3.61
N ILE A 23 10.81 -5.31 4.45
CA ILE A 23 10.85 -4.00 5.10
C ILE A 23 11.67 -4.17 6.39
N GLU A 24 12.80 -3.48 6.47
CA GLU A 24 13.66 -3.52 7.64
C GLU A 24 13.17 -2.55 8.71
N THR A 25 13.60 -2.77 9.92
CA THR A 25 13.19 -1.95 11.07
C THR A 25 14.41 -1.71 11.97
N TRP A 26 14.28 -0.71 12.84
CA TRP A 26 15.29 -0.43 13.86
C TRP A 26 14.61 -0.19 15.20
N GLU A 27 15.36 -0.33 16.29
CA GLU A 27 14.82 -0.27 17.63
C GLU A 27 14.39 1.15 18.00
N ASN A 28 13.11 1.30 18.34
CA ASN A 28 12.55 2.58 18.75
C ASN A 28 13.03 2.97 20.15
N GLN A 29 13.40 4.24 20.35
CA GLN A 29 13.96 4.74 21.59
C GLN A 29 12.97 5.51 22.46
N PHE A 30 11.83 5.92 21.92
CA PHE A 30 10.86 6.75 22.65
C PHE A 30 9.43 6.27 22.44
N PRO A 31 8.57 6.40 23.47
CA PRO A 31 7.15 6.09 23.31
C PRO A 31 6.35 7.33 22.87
N GLY A 32 5.14 7.09 22.38
CA GLY A 32 4.09 8.11 22.34
C GLY A 32 4.24 9.16 21.24
N TYR A 33 4.71 8.80 20.06
CA TYR A 33 4.75 9.72 18.92
C TYR A 33 4.34 9.01 17.63
N GLU A 34 3.99 9.79 16.62
CA GLU A 34 3.58 9.28 15.32
C GLU A 34 4.64 9.56 14.26
N ILE A 35 4.71 8.65 13.30
CA ILE A 35 5.54 8.82 12.11
C ILE A 35 4.61 8.86 10.90
N LEU A 36 4.87 9.83 10.02
CA LEU A 36 4.17 9.97 8.75
C LEU A 36 5.19 9.78 7.62
N ILE A 37 4.97 8.78 6.79
CA ILE A 37 5.77 8.54 5.59
C ILE A 37 4.90 8.86 4.40
N ASP A 38 5.36 9.79 3.55
CA ASP A 38 4.60 10.25 2.41
C ASP A 38 5.35 9.93 1.12
N ASP A 39 4.70 9.19 0.21
CA ASP A 39 5.24 8.90 -1.11
C ASP A 39 4.36 9.58 -2.16
N PRO A 40 4.70 10.82 -2.56
CA PRO A 40 3.89 11.58 -3.52
C PRO A 40 4.04 11.12 -4.97
N GLU A 41 4.96 10.22 -5.23
CA GLU A 41 5.22 9.70 -6.57
C GLU A 41 4.89 8.21 -6.69
N PHE A 42 3.97 7.74 -5.87
CA PHE A 42 3.60 6.32 -5.89
C PHE A 42 2.99 5.93 -7.22
N THR A 43 3.39 4.78 -7.74
CA THR A 43 2.90 4.23 -9.00
C THR A 43 2.64 2.74 -8.88
N SER A 44 1.54 2.30 -9.48
CA SER A 44 1.26 0.88 -9.68
C SER A 44 0.64 0.72 -11.06
N VAL A 45 0.27 -0.51 -11.42
CA VAL A 45 -0.27 -0.80 -12.75
C VAL A 45 -1.65 -1.42 -12.60
N CYS A 46 -2.60 -0.97 -13.41
CA CYS A 46 -3.92 -1.61 -13.46
C CYS A 46 -3.78 -3.03 -14.03
N PRO A 47 -4.23 -4.07 -13.32
CA PRO A 47 -4.03 -5.44 -13.79
C PRO A 47 -4.81 -5.79 -15.04
N LYS A 48 -5.84 -5.01 -15.36
CA LYS A 48 -6.63 -5.25 -16.56
C LYS A 48 -6.09 -4.51 -17.78
N THR A 49 -5.79 -3.22 -17.63
CA THR A 49 -5.43 -2.37 -18.78
C THR A 49 -3.92 -2.29 -19.00
N GLY A 50 -3.12 -2.59 -17.99
CA GLY A 50 -1.67 -2.39 -18.05
C GLY A 50 -1.25 -0.94 -17.98
N LEU A 51 -2.18 -0.01 -17.76
CA LEU A 51 -1.87 1.41 -17.66
C LEU A 51 -1.43 1.75 -16.24
N PRO A 52 -0.52 2.72 -16.10
CA PRO A 52 -0.05 3.12 -14.77
C PRO A 52 -1.11 3.88 -14.00
N ASP A 53 -1.14 3.63 -12.68
CA ASP A 53 -1.90 4.40 -11.71
C ASP A 53 -0.92 5.22 -10.91
N PHE A 54 -1.16 6.53 -10.82
CA PHE A 54 -0.33 7.47 -10.09
C PHE A 54 -1.08 7.97 -8.87
N GLY A 55 -0.37 8.17 -7.77
CA GLY A 55 -1.02 8.68 -6.59
C GLY A 55 -0.04 9.08 -5.49
N ILE A 56 -0.62 9.49 -4.38
CA ILE A 56 0.11 9.79 -3.16
C ILE A 56 -0.22 8.68 -2.18
N LEU A 57 0.79 7.96 -1.72
CA LEU A 57 0.62 6.93 -0.70
C LEU A 57 1.19 7.44 0.61
N THR A 58 0.39 7.41 1.66
CA THR A 58 0.78 7.88 2.98
C THR A 58 0.67 6.74 3.98
N VAL A 59 1.73 6.52 4.76
CA VAL A 59 1.74 5.57 5.87
C VAL A 59 1.91 6.36 7.15
N ARG A 60 0.95 6.25 8.06
CA ARG A 60 1.00 6.90 9.37
C ARG A 60 0.88 5.84 10.43
N TYR A 61 1.78 5.86 11.41
CA TYR A 61 1.75 4.82 12.45
C TYR A 61 2.38 5.31 13.75
N MET A 62 2.00 4.65 14.83
CA MET A 62 2.62 4.87 16.13
C MET A 62 3.53 3.68 16.44
N PRO A 63 4.86 3.87 16.41
CA PRO A 63 5.77 2.77 16.68
C PRO A 63 5.68 2.33 18.14
N ARG A 64 5.85 1.03 18.35
CA ARG A 64 6.04 0.46 19.69
C ARG A 64 7.52 0.20 19.91
N GLN A 65 7.99 -0.99 19.59
CA GLN A 65 9.39 -1.37 19.79
C GLN A 65 10.25 -1.13 18.57
N ARG A 66 9.63 -1.00 17.38
CA ARG A 66 10.38 -0.92 16.14
C ARG A 66 9.84 0.18 15.25
N CYS A 67 10.77 0.89 14.59
CA CYS A 67 10.44 1.86 13.55
C CYS A 67 10.78 1.28 12.18
N LEU A 68 10.02 1.67 11.16
CA LEU A 68 10.32 1.28 9.78
C LEU A 68 11.60 1.96 9.32
N GLU A 69 12.47 1.20 8.65
CA GLU A 69 13.69 1.74 8.07
C GLU A 69 13.36 2.30 6.68
N LEU A 70 13.67 3.58 6.45
CA LEU A 70 13.14 4.29 5.29
C LEU A 70 13.71 3.84 3.95
N LYS A 71 14.98 3.41 3.90
CA LYS A 71 15.56 2.93 2.64
C LYS A 71 14.87 1.65 2.15
N SER A 72 14.67 0.70 3.06
CA SER A 72 13.97 -0.53 2.71
C SER A 72 12.52 -0.27 2.37
N MET A 73 11.89 0.69 3.06
CA MET A 73 10.51 1.09 2.76
C MET A 73 10.42 1.69 1.37
N LYS A 74 11.39 2.50 0.96
CA LYS A 74 11.45 3.05 -0.38
C LYS A 74 11.58 1.94 -1.44
N GLU A 75 12.45 0.98 -1.21
CA GLU A 75 12.64 -0.16 -2.12
C GLU A 75 11.37 -1.00 -2.21
N TYR A 76 10.70 -1.22 -1.08
CA TYR A 76 9.44 -1.95 -1.02
C TYR A 76 8.37 -1.24 -1.87
N LEU A 77 8.16 0.06 -1.65
CA LEU A 77 7.15 0.82 -2.39
C LEU A 77 7.48 0.91 -3.88
N PHE A 78 8.76 0.99 -4.22
CA PHE A 78 9.20 1.06 -5.61
C PHE A 78 8.83 -0.19 -6.41
N THR A 79 8.73 -1.33 -5.76
CA THR A 79 8.36 -2.60 -6.40
C THR A 79 6.99 -2.54 -7.06
N TYR A 80 6.09 -1.70 -6.53
CA TYR A 80 4.74 -1.55 -7.08
C TYR A 80 4.70 -0.92 -8.47
N ARG A 81 5.76 -0.24 -8.90
CA ARG A 81 5.75 0.52 -10.16
C ARG A 81 5.41 -0.34 -11.37
N ASN A 82 5.82 -1.59 -11.39
CA ASN A 82 5.58 -2.50 -12.50
C ASN A 82 4.63 -3.63 -12.13
N LEU A 83 3.99 -3.54 -10.99
CA LEU A 83 3.14 -4.60 -10.49
C LEU A 83 1.69 -4.33 -10.84
N GLY A 84 1.05 -5.28 -11.53
CA GLY A 84 -0.38 -5.25 -11.80
C GLY A 84 -1.16 -5.56 -10.54
N ILE A 85 -1.80 -4.54 -9.98
CA ILE A 85 -2.55 -4.65 -8.73
C ILE A 85 -3.57 -3.51 -8.67
N PHE A 86 -4.79 -3.80 -8.20
CA PHE A 86 -5.79 -2.75 -8.01
C PHE A 86 -5.41 -1.82 -6.86
N GLN A 87 -5.84 -0.57 -6.97
CA GLN A 87 -5.55 0.47 -5.98
C GLN A 87 -5.98 0.07 -4.57
N GLU A 88 -7.15 -0.54 -4.43
CA GLU A 88 -7.67 -1.01 -3.15
C GLU A 88 -6.75 -2.05 -2.53
N ASN A 89 -6.22 -2.94 -3.35
CA ASN A 89 -5.32 -3.99 -2.90
C ASN A 89 -3.94 -3.44 -2.54
N VAL A 90 -3.48 -2.40 -3.25
CA VAL A 90 -2.23 -1.71 -2.90
C VAL A 90 -2.27 -1.24 -1.45
N VAL A 91 -3.29 -0.45 -1.11
CA VAL A 91 -3.40 0.17 0.22
C VAL A 91 -3.47 -0.89 1.31
N ASN A 92 -4.27 -1.93 1.10
CA ASN A 92 -4.43 -3.01 2.07
C ASN A 92 -3.17 -3.87 2.20
N ARG A 93 -2.50 -4.16 1.08
CA ARG A 93 -1.26 -4.94 1.12
C ARG A 93 -0.16 -4.18 1.85
N VAL A 94 -0.04 -2.87 1.59
CA VAL A 94 0.94 -2.03 2.29
C VAL A 94 0.66 -2.04 3.78
N LEU A 95 -0.61 -1.90 4.18
CA LEU A 95 -0.97 -1.95 5.60
C LEU A 95 -0.53 -3.26 6.25
N GLU A 96 -0.82 -4.39 5.61
CA GLU A 96 -0.45 -5.70 6.15
C GLU A 96 1.06 -5.85 6.27
N ASP A 97 1.80 -5.42 5.26
CA ASP A 97 3.26 -5.55 5.28
C ASP A 97 3.90 -4.64 6.34
N VAL A 98 3.38 -3.42 6.52
CA VAL A 98 3.84 -2.50 7.57
C VAL A 98 3.59 -3.08 8.94
N VAL A 99 2.39 -3.58 9.18
CA VAL A 99 2.02 -4.17 10.48
C VAL A 99 2.89 -5.39 10.78
N LYS A 100 3.10 -6.23 9.80
CA LYS A 100 3.96 -7.41 9.96
C LYS A 100 5.40 -7.03 10.27
N ALA A 101 5.89 -5.96 9.65
CA ALA A 101 7.29 -5.53 9.81
C ALA A 101 7.55 -4.92 11.19
N CYS A 102 6.71 -4.01 11.66
CA CYS A 102 7.04 -3.23 12.86
C CYS A 102 6.06 -3.39 14.03
N GLU A 103 4.97 -4.11 13.87
CA GLU A 103 3.98 -4.37 14.93
C GLU A 103 3.62 -3.09 15.71
N PRO A 104 3.07 -2.07 15.02
CA PRO A 104 2.80 -0.78 15.65
C PRO A 104 1.62 -0.84 16.61
N SER A 105 1.45 0.21 17.42
CA SER A 105 0.25 0.36 18.24
C SER A 105 -0.99 0.51 17.36
N TRP A 106 -0.84 1.29 16.28
CA TRP A 106 -1.83 1.42 15.23
C TRP A 106 -1.14 1.91 13.96
N ALA A 107 -1.78 1.69 12.84
CA ALA A 107 -1.29 2.17 11.55
C ALA A 107 -2.46 2.54 10.64
N VAL A 108 -2.25 3.52 9.78
CA VAL A 108 -3.19 3.94 8.75
C VAL A 108 -2.42 4.08 7.45
N VAL A 109 -2.92 3.45 6.39
CA VAL A 109 -2.37 3.63 5.05
C VAL A 109 -3.45 4.26 4.19
N LYS A 110 -3.10 5.33 3.49
CA LYS A 110 -4.01 6.06 2.64
C LYS A 110 -3.41 6.21 1.25
N GLY A 111 -4.19 5.89 0.24
CA GLY A 111 -3.83 6.10 -1.15
C GLY A 111 -4.77 7.09 -1.78
N GLU A 112 -4.23 8.17 -2.34
CA GLU A 112 -4.99 9.19 -3.07
C GLU A 112 -4.53 9.12 -4.52
N PHE A 113 -5.34 8.48 -5.36
CA PHE A 113 -4.96 8.20 -6.75
C PHE A 113 -5.52 9.26 -7.69
N ARG A 114 -4.70 9.63 -8.67
CA ARG A 114 -5.08 10.63 -9.67
C ARG A 114 -6.22 10.14 -10.54
N PRO A 115 -7.05 11.05 -11.05
CA PRO A 115 -8.14 10.65 -11.94
C PRO A 115 -7.65 9.93 -13.19
N ARG A 116 -8.38 8.88 -13.52
CA ARG A 116 -8.24 8.19 -14.78
C ARG A 116 -9.65 8.01 -15.33
N GLY A 117 -9.90 8.55 -16.53
CA GLY A 117 -11.25 8.61 -17.04
C GLY A 117 -12.15 9.55 -16.26
N GLY A 118 -11.58 10.54 -15.59
CA GLY A 118 -12.33 11.54 -14.82
C GLY A 118 -12.69 11.16 -13.41
N ILE A 119 -12.33 9.96 -12.96
CA ILE A 119 -12.68 9.49 -11.62
C ILE A 119 -11.41 9.37 -10.77
N SER A 120 -11.39 10.06 -9.63
CA SER A 120 -10.33 9.89 -8.63
C SER A 120 -10.81 8.95 -7.53
N THR A 121 -9.85 8.26 -6.90
CA THR A 121 -10.14 7.30 -5.85
C THR A 121 -9.25 7.57 -4.64
N THR A 122 -9.85 7.58 -3.47
CA THR A 122 -9.11 7.63 -2.20
C THR A 122 -9.48 6.41 -1.39
N ILE A 123 -8.46 5.69 -0.92
CA ILE A 123 -8.64 4.47 -0.14
C ILE A 123 -7.86 4.62 1.15
N GLU A 124 -8.50 4.31 2.27
CA GLU A 124 -7.85 4.36 3.57
C GLU A 124 -8.12 3.07 4.31
N ALA A 125 -7.07 2.44 4.80
CA ALA A 125 -7.16 1.23 5.61
C ALA A 125 -6.40 1.42 6.90
N ARG A 126 -6.92 0.87 7.99
CA ARG A 126 -6.34 1.06 9.33
C ARG A 126 -6.21 -0.25 10.08
N TRP A 127 -5.21 -0.28 10.95
CA TRP A 127 -4.97 -1.41 11.82
C TRP A 127 -4.87 -0.90 13.28
N PRO A 128 -5.51 -1.54 14.26
CA PRO A 128 -6.35 -2.74 14.10
C PRO A 128 -7.51 -2.50 13.14
N ARG A 129 -7.85 -3.52 12.37
CA ARG A 129 -8.95 -3.38 11.43
C ARG A 129 -10.26 -3.25 12.18
N PRO A 130 -11.17 -2.37 11.70
CA PRO A 130 -12.49 -2.29 12.31
C PRO A 130 -13.25 -3.59 12.05
N GLU A 131 -14.13 -3.94 12.96
CA GLU A 131 -15.00 -5.10 12.78
C GLU A 131 -16.00 -4.81 11.66
N SER A 132 -16.24 -5.82 10.83
CA SER A 132 -17.19 -5.71 9.73
C SER A 132 -18.59 -6.17 10.16
#